data_0d4f3015e0f8ade3a19cff51caefd3af
#
_entry.id   0d4f3015e0f8ade3a19cff51caefd3af
#
_cell.length_a   1.000
_cell.length_b   1.000
_cell.length_c   1.000
_cell.angle_alpha   90.00
_cell.angle_beta   90.00
_cell.angle_gamma   90.00
#
_symmetry.space_group_name_H-M   'P 1'
#
loop_
_entity.id
_entity.type
_entity.pdbx_description
1 polymer ?
#
loop_
_entity_poly.entity_id
_entity_poly.type
_entity_poly.pdbx_seq_one_letter_code
_entity_poly.pdbx_strand_id
1 'polypeptide(L)'
;MQSNHQFLPLITKDLTYEVNGSKLIKGINLEVNSDGSTILLGHNGSGKSLLLKLLHGVIAPSSGQVTWNNITPTTNQYWRTFLLQTPTFFKQTVQYNIEFVLRIAGIPAKEHKTRCQQALEICGLANISRRNTHSLSGGELQKLSLARAWVVKPRVVLLDEPTVALDPPSVLGFENIIQQFKNSGTKVIITTHDLAQAKRLADEIIFIDAGKVIEQSQADKFFSGPQSNQAQNFISGELV
;
A
#
# COMPACT_ATOMS: atom_id res chain seq x y z
N MET A 1 -10.66 -22.97 -3.10
CA MET A 1 -10.27 -21.58 -2.79
C MET A 1 -10.49 -21.35 -1.31
N GLN A 2 -9.43 -21.40 -0.48
CA GLN A 2 -9.55 -21.06 0.94
C GLN A 2 -9.72 -19.54 1.01
N SER A 3 -10.81 -19.09 1.59
CA SER A 3 -11.17 -17.68 1.74
C SER A 3 -10.06 -16.91 2.47
N ASN A 4 -9.61 -15.82 1.87
CA ASN A 4 -8.57 -14.93 2.40
C ASN A 4 -8.98 -14.13 3.65
N HIS A 5 -10.16 -14.43 4.22
CA HIS A 5 -10.73 -13.74 5.38
C HIS A 5 -9.94 -13.85 6.70
N GLN A 6 -8.79 -14.53 6.70
CA GLN A 6 -8.00 -14.75 7.92
C GLN A 6 -7.35 -13.50 8.52
N PHE A 7 -7.27 -12.36 7.77
CA PHE A 7 -6.59 -11.14 8.21
C PHE A 7 -7.49 -9.89 8.23
N LEU A 8 -8.72 -10.01 7.77
CA LEU A 8 -9.76 -9.00 7.90
C LEU A 8 -10.74 -9.42 9.00
N PRO A 9 -11.43 -8.50 9.67
CA PRO A 9 -11.40 -7.05 9.43
C PRO A 9 -10.12 -6.39 9.92
N LEU A 10 -9.71 -5.28 9.24
CA LEU A 10 -8.82 -4.29 9.83
C LEU A 10 -9.67 -3.32 10.63
N ILE A 11 -9.39 -3.20 11.91
CA ILE A 11 -10.13 -2.31 12.81
C ILE A 11 -9.16 -1.35 13.49
N THR A 12 -9.54 -0.07 13.57
CA THR A 12 -8.91 0.89 14.46
C THR A 12 -9.93 1.41 15.48
N LYS A 13 -9.51 1.62 16.73
CA LYS A 13 -10.34 2.17 17.81
C LYS A 13 -9.60 3.34 18.46
N ASP A 14 -10.20 4.53 18.36
CA ASP A 14 -9.70 5.80 18.88
C ASP A 14 -8.22 6.04 18.58
N LEU A 15 -7.79 5.62 17.37
CA LEU A 15 -6.41 5.65 16.95
C LEU A 15 -5.88 7.07 16.91
N THR A 16 -4.91 7.38 17.75
CA THR A 16 -4.31 8.71 17.87
C THR A 16 -2.79 8.62 17.77
N TYR A 17 -2.21 9.60 17.08
CA TYR A 17 -0.77 9.76 17.04
C TYR A 17 -0.42 11.24 17.27
N GLU A 18 0.46 11.47 18.22
CA GLU A 18 0.84 12.79 18.67
C GLU A 18 2.35 12.95 18.68
N VAL A 19 2.83 14.10 18.27
CA VAL A 19 4.25 14.48 18.33
C VAL A 19 4.35 15.90 18.88
N ASN A 20 5.14 16.10 19.92
CA ASN A 20 5.37 17.41 20.56
C ASN A 20 4.07 18.16 20.92
N GLY A 21 3.07 17.45 21.46
CA GLY A 21 1.78 18.02 21.84
C GLY A 21 0.81 18.25 20.66
N SER A 22 1.21 17.98 19.43
CA SER A 22 0.35 18.13 18.25
C SER A 22 -0.21 16.79 17.81
N LYS A 23 -1.54 16.66 17.78
CA LYS A 23 -2.24 15.45 17.30
C LYS A 23 -2.29 15.44 15.76
N LEU A 24 -1.52 14.55 15.16
CA LEU A 24 -1.44 14.36 13.72
C LEU A 24 -2.49 13.34 13.22
N ILE A 25 -2.83 12.35 14.03
CA ILE A 25 -3.98 11.44 13.85
C ILE A 25 -4.87 11.61 15.07
N LYS A 26 -6.18 11.80 14.84
CA LYS A 26 -7.10 12.38 15.83
C LYS A 26 -8.29 11.44 16.10
N GLY A 27 -8.05 10.32 16.79
CA GLY A 27 -9.11 9.41 17.22
C GLY A 27 -9.80 8.70 16.05
N ILE A 28 -9.04 8.11 15.12
CA ILE A 28 -9.61 7.42 13.97
C ILE A 28 -10.23 6.10 14.39
N ASN A 29 -11.53 5.96 14.08
CA ASN A 29 -12.28 4.71 14.12
C ASN A 29 -12.55 4.27 12.69
N LEU A 30 -12.04 3.11 12.31
CA LEU A 30 -12.08 2.60 10.95
C LEU A 30 -12.32 1.10 10.98
N GLU A 31 -13.13 0.62 10.06
CA GLU A 31 -13.32 -0.81 9.82
C GLU A 31 -13.24 -1.09 8.32
N VAL A 32 -12.28 -1.94 7.90
CA VAL A 32 -12.13 -2.41 6.53
C VAL A 32 -12.39 -3.90 6.49
N ASN A 33 -13.49 -4.28 5.86
CA ASN A 33 -13.96 -5.66 5.73
C ASN A 33 -13.79 -6.24 4.34
N SER A 34 -13.65 -5.36 3.33
CA SER A 34 -13.63 -5.76 1.92
C SER A 34 -12.26 -6.24 1.47
N ASP A 35 -12.24 -7.30 0.68
CA ASP A 35 -11.10 -7.67 -0.15
C ASP A 35 -10.82 -6.58 -1.21
N GLY A 36 -9.83 -6.81 -2.06
CA GLY A 36 -9.50 -5.87 -3.14
C GLY A 36 -8.65 -4.70 -2.66
N SER A 37 -8.93 -3.51 -3.21
CA SER A 37 -8.13 -2.29 -2.94
C SER A 37 -8.90 -1.23 -2.18
N THR A 38 -8.31 -0.74 -1.09
CA THR A 38 -8.76 0.45 -0.35
C THR A 38 -7.79 1.59 -0.62
N ILE A 39 -8.31 2.74 -1.04
CA ILE A 39 -7.49 3.93 -1.27
C ILE A 39 -7.69 4.92 -0.13
N LEU A 40 -6.58 5.28 0.54
CA LEU A 40 -6.54 6.40 1.46
C LEU A 40 -6.33 7.67 0.64
N LEU A 41 -7.39 8.44 0.45
CA LEU A 41 -7.42 9.63 -0.40
C LEU A 41 -7.42 10.91 0.44
N GLY A 42 -6.80 11.98 -0.04
CA GLY A 42 -6.80 13.29 0.63
C GLY A 42 -5.61 14.16 0.23
N HIS A 43 -5.61 15.41 0.67
CA HIS A 43 -4.54 16.37 0.39
C HIS A 43 -3.18 15.94 0.96
N ASN A 44 -2.11 16.56 0.48
CA ASN A 44 -0.79 16.42 1.09
C ASN A 44 -0.84 16.96 2.53
N GLY A 45 -0.22 16.22 3.47
CA GLY A 45 -0.26 16.58 4.88
C GLY A 45 -1.54 16.18 5.64
N SER A 46 -2.54 15.56 4.99
CA SER A 46 -3.78 15.13 5.67
C SER A 46 -3.61 13.97 6.66
N GLY A 47 -2.44 13.30 6.67
CA GLY A 47 -2.15 12.19 7.59
C GLY A 47 -2.16 10.80 6.96
N LYS A 48 -2.35 10.65 5.63
CA LYS A 48 -2.42 9.36 4.90
C LYS A 48 -1.23 8.44 5.17
N SER A 49 -0.02 8.93 4.92
CA SER A 49 1.23 8.16 5.12
C SER A 49 1.43 7.77 6.58
N LEU A 50 1.03 8.64 7.50
CA LEU A 50 1.12 8.39 8.92
C LEU A 50 0.13 7.31 9.35
N LEU A 51 -1.12 7.41 8.90
CA LEU A 51 -2.12 6.37 9.12
C LEU A 51 -1.65 5.03 8.55
N LEU A 52 -1.14 5.01 7.31
CA LEU A 52 -0.65 3.79 6.69
C LEU A 52 0.46 3.11 7.50
N LYS A 53 1.40 3.90 8.07
CA LYS A 53 2.48 3.39 8.95
C LYS A 53 1.93 2.82 10.26
N LEU A 54 0.91 3.44 10.85
CA LEU A 54 0.21 2.94 12.03
C LEU A 54 -0.51 1.61 11.73
N LEU A 55 -1.23 1.54 10.62
CA LEU A 55 -1.93 0.32 10.18
C LEU A 55 -0.96 -0.84 9.94
N HIS A 56 0.22 -0.55 9.42
CA HIS A 56 1.27 -1.57 9.25
C HIS A 56 1.93 -1.95 10.59
N GLY A 57 2.01 -1.05 11.56
CA GLY A 57 2.75 -1.25 12.80
C GLY A 57 4.25 -0.89 12.71
N VAL A 58 4.66 -0.10 11.70
CA VAL A 58 6.01 0.49 11.62
C VAL A 58 6.21 1.49 12.74
N ILE A 59 5.16 2.20 13.10
CA ILE A 59 5.11 3.10 14.25
C ILE A 59 3.98 2.68 15.18
N ALA A 60 4.19 2.87 16.48
CA ALA A 60 3.17 2.62 17.49
C ALA A 60 2.26 3.86 17.65
N PRO A 61 0.96 3.69 17.88
CA PRO A 61 0.08 4.82 18.19
C PRO A 61 0.40 5.41 19.57
N SER A 62 0.09 6.69 19.76
CA SER A 62 0.17 7.35 21.07
C SER A 62 -0.97 6.90 22.00
N SER A 63 -2.16 6.62 21.42
CA SER A 63 -3.29 5.99 22.11
C SER A 63 -4.21 5.31 21.09
N GLY A 64 -5.14 4.51 21.59
CA GLY A 64 -6.01 3.67 20.75
C GLY A 64 -5.30 2.40 20.28
N GLN A 65 -5.89 1.74 19.30
CA GLN A 65 -5.36 0.45 18.82
C GLN A 65 -5.66 0.20 17.35
N VAL A 66 -4.82 -0.66 16.74
CA VAL A 66 -5.01 -1.22 15.40
C VAL A 66 -5.04 -2.74 15.55
N THR A 67 -5.99 -3.40 14.90
CA THR A 67 -6.03 -4.86 14.84
C THR A 67 -6.37 -5.35 13.42
N TRP A 68 -5.77 -6.46 13.06
CA TRP A 68 -6.07 -7.22 11.85
C TRP A 68 -6.62 -8.57 12.29
N ASN A 69 -7.94 -8.78 12.14
CA ASN A 69 -8.63 -9.96 12.67
C ASN A 69 -8.21 -10.27 14.13
N ASN A 70 -8.32 -9.26 15.00
CA ASN A 70 -7.91 -9.32 16.42
C ASN A 70 -6.40 -9.49 16.68
N ILE A 71 -5.56 -9.46 15.64
CA ILE A 71 -4.10 -9.52 15.78
C ILE A 71 -3.54 -8.10 15.72
N THR A 72 -2.86 -7.68 16.79
CA THR A 72 -2.13 -6.40 16.79
C THR A 72 -0.93 -6.49 15.84
N PRO A 73 -0.73 -5.53 14.94
CA PRO A 73 0.39 -5.54 14.01
C PRO A 73 1.73 -5.38 14.75
N THR A 74 2.69 -6.25 14.41
CA THR A 74 4.09 -6.15 14.85
C THR A 74 5.01 -6.15 13.64
N THR A 75 6.24 -5.62 13.76
CA THR A 75 7.15 -5.43 12.63
C THR A 75 7.61 -6.73 11.93
N ASN A 76 7.57 -7.86 12.61
CA ASN A 76 8.16 -9.13 12.14
C ASN A 76 7.15 -10.09 11.47
N GLN A 77 6.08 -9.58 10.87
CA GLN A 77 5.04 -10.43 10.28
C GLN A 77 5.03 -10.27 8.75
N TYR A 78 5.58 -11.26 8.02
CA TYR A 78 5.69 -11.25 6.56
C TYR A 78 4.37 -11.40 5.79
N TRP A 79 3.25 -11.63 6.48
CA TRP A 79 1.94 -11.69 5.82
C TRP A 79 1.46 -10.32 5.31
N ARG A 80 2.09 -9.21 5.77
CA ARG A 80 1.88 -7.86 5.24
C ARG A 80 3.21 -7.22 4.85
N THR A 81 3.17 -6.43 3.80
CA THR A 81 4.35 -5.74 3.27
C THR A 81 4.04 -4.25 3.13
N PHE A 82 5.00 -3.42 3.52
CA PHE A 82 4.93 -1.98 3.39
C PHE A 82 5.93 -1.49 2.34
N LEU A 83 5.46 -0.78 1.33
CA LEU A 83 6.30 -0.14 0.32
C LEU A 83 6.36 1.36 0.60
N LEU A 84 7.57 1.84 0.84
CA LEU A 84 7.86 3.25 1.04
C LEU A 84 7.74 4.01 -0.29
N GLN A 85 7.41 5.29 -0.21
CA GLN A 85 7.42 6.22 -1.34
C GLN A 85 8.79 6.23 -2.04
N THR A 86 9.88 6.21 -1.26
CA THR A 86 11.26 6.13 -1.76
C THR A 86 11.90 4.83 -1.28
N PRO A 87 11.84 3.75 -2.07
CA PRO A 87 12.41 2.47 -1.66
C PRO A 87 13.93 2.48 -1.76
N THR A 88 14.59 1.72 -0.88
CA THR A 88 16.02 1.50 -0.90
C THR A 88 16.37 0.12 -1.42
N PHE A 89 17.47 0.02 -2.17
CA PHE A 89 17.93 -1.22 -2.78
C PHE A 89 19.40 -1.46 -2.50
N PHE A 90 19.79 -2.74 -2.48
CA PHE A 90 21.20 -3.10 -2.54
C PHE A 90 21.78 -2.72 -3.92
N LYS A 91 23.01 -2.21 -3.94
CA LYS A 91 23.78 -1.93 -5.16
C LYS A 91 24.22 -3.26 -5.81
N GLN A 92 23.25 -4.08 -6.16
CA GLN A 92 23.37 -5.43 -6.72
C GLN A 92 22.36 -5.59 -7.85
N THR A 93 22.30 -6.79 -8.47
CA THR A 93 21.35 -7.05 -9.54
C THR A 93 19.89 -7.02 -9.08
N VAL A 94 18.97 -6.82 -10.03
CA VAL A 94 17.52 -6.94 -9.81
C VAL A 94 17.21 -8.28 -9.14
N GLN A 95 17.69 -9.38 -9.71
CA GLN A 95 17.49 -10.72 -9.18
C GLN A 95 18.00 -10.86 -7.74
N TYR A 96 19.20 -10.36 -7.43
CA TYR A 96 19.77 -10.41 -6.08
C TYR A 96 18.84 -9.74 -5.06
N ASN A 97 18.30 -8.57 -5.40
CA ASN A 97 17.40 -7.82 -4.53
C ASN A 97 16.11 -8.58 -4.19
N ILE A 98 15.60 -9.39 -5.13
CA ILE A 98 14.43 -10.24 -4.92
C ILE A 98 14.79 -11.46 -4.08
N GLU A 99 15.88 -12.17 -4.43
CA GLU A 99 16.34 -13.35 -3.71
C GLU A 99 16.75 -13.04 -2.26
N PHE A 100 17.27 -11.84 -2.01
CA PHE A 100 17.57 -11.39 -0.66
C PHE A 100 16.34 -11.38 0.24
N VAL A 101 15.19 -10.91 -0.28
CA VAL A 101 13.93 -10.89 0.47
C VAL A 101 13.47 -12.32 0.80
N LEU A 102 13.60 -13.26 -0.13
CA LEU A 102 13.27 -14.67 0.14
C LEU A 102 14.11 -15.26 1.28
N ARG A 103 15.41 -14.92 1.32
CA ARG A 103 16.31 -15.40 2.38
C ARG A 103 15.93 -14.87 3.75
N ILE A 104 15.71 -13.55 3.87
CA ILE A 104 15.33 -12.94 5.16
C ILE A 104 13.93 -13.34 5.63
N ALA A 105 13.03 -13.65 4.69
CA ALA A 105 11.70 -14.16 5.02
C ALA A 105 11.68 -15.65 5.40
N GLY A 106 12.84 -16.32 5.41
CA GLY A 106 12.93 -17.75 5.77
C GLY A 106 12.27 -18.70 4.77
N ILE A 107 12.08 -18.26 3.52
CA ILE A 107 11.50 -19.11 2.49
C ILE A 107 12.49 -20.23 2.12
N PRO A 108 12.04 -21.51 2.00
CA PRO A 108 12.93 -22.60 1.65
C PRO A 108 13.69 -22.38 0.35
N ALA A 109 15.00 -22.65 0.34
CA ALA A 109 15.87 -22.41 -0.83
C ALA A 109 15.37 -23.05 -2.13
N LYS A 110 14.70 -24.22 -2.03
CA LYS A 110 14.10 -24.93 -3.17
C LYS A 110 13.03 -24.10 -3.90
N GLU A 111 12.41 -23.14 -3.24
CA GLU A 111 11.36 -22.28 -3.80
C GLU A 111 11.93 -20.98 -4.39
N HIS A 112 13.17 -20.59 -4.06
CA HIS A 112 13.72 -19.28 -4.42
C HIS A 112 13.71 -19.03 -5.93
N LYS A 113 14.21 -19.99 -6.72
CA LYS A 113 14.30 -19.87 -8.17
C LYS A 113 12.91 -19.64 -8.79
N THR A 114 11.94 -20.47 -8.43
CA THR A 114 10.58 -20.39 -8.99
C THR A 114 9.89 -19.09 -8.58
N ARG A 115 9.94 -18.72 -7.31
CA ARG A 115 9.30 -17.48 -6.82
C ARG A 115 9.96 -16.23 -7.41
N CYS A 116 11.30 -16.22 -7.49
CA CYS A 116 12.04 -15.10 -8.09
C CYS A 116 11.67 -14.94 -9.57
N GLN A 117 11.62 -16.02 -10.34
CA GLN A 117 11.26 -15.97 -11.74
C GLN A 117 9.81 -15.47 -11.93
N GLN A 118 8.86 -15.97 -11.17
CA GLN A 118 7.47 -15.50 -11.20
C GLN A 118 7.37 -13.99 -10.90
N ALA A 119 8.08 -13.51 -9.87
CA ALA A 119 8.10 -12.10 -9.54
C ALA A 119 8.68 -11.23 -10.66
N LEU A 120 9.76 -11.68 -11.29
CA LEU A 120 10.39 -11.01 -12.43
C LEU A 120 9.45 -10.92 -13.65
N GLU A 121 8.74 -12.00 -13.95
CA GLU A 121 7.79 -12.05 -15.07
C GLU A 121 6.59 -11.14 -14.83
N ILE A 122 5.93 -11.25 -13.66
CA ILE A 122 4.74 -10.44 -13.31
C ILE A 122 5.07 -8.95 -13.27
N CYS A 123 6.26 -8.60 -12.78
CA CYS A 123 6.69 -7.20 -12.72
C CYS A 123 7.36 -6.70 -14.01
N GLY A 124 7.47 -7.53 -15.06
CA GLY A 124 8.09 -7.16 -16.33
C GLY A 124 9.58 -6.84 -16.20
N LEU A 125 10.30 -7.54 -15.31
CA LEU A 125 11.72 -7.33 -15.02
C LEU A 125 12.62 -8.47 -15.54
N ALA A 126 12.05 -9.50 -16.20
CA ALA A 126 12.78 -10.68 -16.60
C ALA A 126 14.00 -10.37 -17.48
N ASN A 127 13.85 -9.49 -18.47
CA ASN A 127 14.90 -9.10 -19.41
C ASN A 127 16.03 -8.27 -18.78
N ILE A 128 15.81 -7.70 -17.61
CA ILE A 128 16.78 -6.87 -16.89
C ILE A 128 17.20 -7.49 -15.53
N SER A 129 16.89 -8.76 -15.31
CA SER A 129 17.14 -9.46 -14.04
C SER A 129 18.61 -9.40 -13.58
N ARG A 130 19.55 -9.34 -14.51
CA ARG A 130 20.99 -9.25 -14.26
C ARG A 130 21.53 -7.81 -14.20
N ARG A 131 20.71 -6.80 -14.53
CA ARG A 131 21.13 -5.39 -14.44
C ARG A 131 21.26 -4.96 -12.99
N ASN A 132 22.22 -4.08 -12.74
CA ASN A 132 22.42 -3.52 -11.40
C ASN A 132 21.41 -2.39 -11.13
N THR A 133 20.95 -2.26 -9.87
CA THR A 133 19.92 -1.30 -9.49
C THR A 133 20.29 0.16 -9.76
N HIS A 134 21.58 0.53 -9.74
CA HIS A 134 22.01 1.91 -10.04
C HIS A 134 21.80 2.32 -11.51
N SER A 135 21.57 1.37 -12.41
CA SER A 135 21.31 1.64 -13.84
C SER A 135 19.82 1.58 -14.21
N LEU A 136 18.94 1.44 -13.21
CA LEU A 136 17.50 1.34 -13.43
C LEU A 136 16.84 2.72 -13.44
N SER A 137 15.80 2.87 -14.27
CA SER A 137 14.90 4.02 -14.22
C SER A 137 14.04 4.01 -12.95
N GLY A 138 13.42 5.15 -12.63
CA GLY A 138 12.48 5.25 -11.49
C GLY A 138 11.35 4.24 -11.58
N GLY A 139 10.76 4.05 -12.77
CA GLY A 139 9.72 3.05 -13.00
C GLY A 139 10.18 1.61 -12.82
N GLU A 140 11.42 1.28 -13.26
CA GLU A 140 12.01 -0.04 -13.04
C GLU A 140 12.29 -0.29 -11.56
N LEU A 141 12.72 0.72 -10.80
CA LEU A 141 12.92 0.65 -9.35
C LEU A 141 11.59 0.41 -8.62
N GLN A 142 10.51 1.10 -9.02
CA GLN A 142 9.19 0.85 -8.44
C GLN A 142 8.66 -0.55 -8.74
N LYS A 143 8.85 -1.05 -9.97
CA LYS A 143 8.55 -2.44 -10.31
C LYS A 143 9.36 -3.43 -9.49
N LEU A 144 10.63 -3.13 -9.21
CA LEU A 144 11.47 -3.95 -8.33
C LEU A 144 10.97 -3.96 -6.89
N SER A 145 10.45 -2.83 -6.38
CA SER A 145 9.79 -2.78 -5.07
C SER A 145 8.59 -3.72 -5.01
N LEU A 146 7.73 -3.70 -6.04
CA LEU A 146 6.60 -4.61 -6.14
C LEU A 146 7.02 -6.07 -6.28
N ALA A 147 8.10 -6.37 -7.03
CA ALA A 147 8.64 -7.72 -7.16
C ALA A 147 9.15 -8.26 -5.80
N ARG A 148 9.80 -7.40 -4.99
CA ARG A 148 10.22 -7.73 -3.62
C ARG A 148 9.04 -7.99 -2.70
N ALA A 149 7.94 -7.27 -2.88
CA ALA A 149 6.69 -7.54 -2.15
C ALA A 149 6.02 -8.84 -2.63
N TRP A 150 5.95 -9.04 -3.94
CA TRP A 150 5.29 -10.19 -4.55
C TRP A 150 5.90 -11.53 -4.12
N VAL A 151 7.22 -11.59 -4.07
CA VAL A 151 7.96 -12.83 -3.87
C VAL A 151 7.65 -13.55 -2.55
N VAL A 152 7.23 -12.80 -1.52
CA VAL A 152 6.85 -13.36 -0.21
C VAL A 152 5.37 -13.76 -0.14
N LYS A 153 4.59 -13.51 -1.20
CA LYS A 153 3.14 -13.79 -1.28
C LYS A 153 2.37 -13.20 -0.08
N PRO A 154 2.41 -11.87 0.09
CA PRO A 154 1.79 -11.23 1.23
C PRO A 154 0.26 -11.34 1.15
N ARG A 155 -0.40 -11.32 2.31
CA ARG A 155 -1.86 -11.21 2.41
C ARG A 155 -2.32 -9.78 2.27
N VAL A 156 -1.47 -8.83 2.69
CA VAL A 156 -1.74 -7.41 2.64
C VAL A 156 -0.52 -6.66 2.10
N VAL A 157 -0.73 -5.74 1.17
CA VAL A 157 0.29 -4.80 0.69
C VAL A 157 -0.18 -3.38 0.97
N LEU A 158 0.66 -2.61 1.65
CA LEU A 158 0.44 -1.20 1.95
C LEU A 158 1.45 -0.38 1.15
N LEU A 159 0.97 0.63 0.38
CA LEU A 159 1.78 1.41 -0.55
C LEU A 159 1.60 2.90 -0.27
N ASP A 160 2.70 3.58 0.03
CA ASP A 160 2.69 5.00 0.34
C ASP A 160 3.07 5.83 -0.88
N GLU A 161 2.09 6.48 -1.50
CA GLU A 161 2.20 7.32 -2.70
C GLU A 161 3.15 6.76 -3.79
N PRO A 162 2.93 5.52 -4.25
CA PRO A 162 3.94 4.75 -4.96
C PRO A 162 4.25 5.25 -6.39
N THR A 163 3.48 6.19 -6.92
CA THR A 163 3.57 6.62 -8.33
C THR A 163 3.93 8.08 -8.53
N VAL A 164 4.13 8.84 -7.45
CA VAL A 164 4.36 10.31 -7.51
C VAL A 164 5.54 10.72 -8.41
N ALA A 165 6.57 9.89 -8.52
CA ALA A 165 7.76 10.18 -9.30
C ALA A 165 7.81 9.43 -10.65
N LEU A 166 6.68 8.86 -11.11
CA LEU A 166 6.62 8.04 -12.31
C LEU A 166 6.04 8.80 -13.51
N ASP A 167 6.57 8.52 -14.69
CA ASP A 167 5.98 8.93 -15.95
C ASP A 167 4.69 8.13 -16.25
N PRO A 168 3.76 8.65 -17.09
CA PRO A 168 2.47 8.01 -17.34
C PRO A 168 2.54 6.54 -17.80
N PRO A 169 3.44 6.12 -18.70
CA PRO A 169 3.60 4.71 -19.06
C PRO A 169 4.02 3.82 -17.88
N SER A 170 4.90 4.33 -17.00
CA SER A 170 5.32 3.60 -15.79
C SER A 170 4.19 3.47 -14.78
N VAL A 171 3.33 4.49 -14.64
CA VAL A 171 2.11 4.43 -13.80
C VAL A 171 1.20 3.29 -14.25
N LEU A 172 0.89 3.18 -15.55
CA LEU A 172 0.05 2.11 -16.07
C LEU A 172 0.68 0.72 -15.82
N GLY A 173 1.98 0.60 -16.04
CA GLY A 173 2.71 -0.63 -15.72
C GLY A 173 2.66 -1.00 -14.24
N PHE A 174 2.73 -0.03 -13.35
CA PHE A 174 2.57 -0.21 -11.92
C PHE A 174 1.14 -0.67 -11.56
N GLU A 175 0.12 0.01 -12.09
CA GLU A 175 -1.29 -0.31 -11.84
C GLU A 175 -1.65 -1.73 -12.30
N ASN A 176 -1.08 -2.20 -13.41
CA ASN A 176 -1.25 -3.58 -13.86
C ASN A 176 -0.70 -4.60 -12.84
N ILE A 177 0.44 -4.31 -12.21
CA ILE A 177 0.99 -5.17 -11.16
C ILE A 177 0.10 -5.15 -9.91
N ILE A 178 -0.44 -4.00 -9.54
CA ILE A 178 -1.42 -3.89 -8.45
C ILE A 178 -2.65 -4.77 -8.72
N GLN A 179 -3.14 -4.79 -9.97
CA GLN A 179 -4.25 -5.68 -10.33
C GLN A 179 -3.87 -7.17 -10.18
N GLN A 180 -2.61 -7.57 -10.44
CA GLN A 180 -2.16 -8.94 -10.19
C GLN A 180 -2.18 -9.27 -8.68
N PHE A 181 -1.80 -8.34 -7.79
CA PHE A 181 -1.95 -8.54 -6.36
C PHE A 181 -3.42 -8.76 -5.97
N LYS A 182 -4.35 -7.95 -6.48
CA LYS A 182 -5.80 -8.13 -6.24
C LYS A 182 -6.27 -9.50 -6.74
N ASN A 183 -5.91 -9.87 -7.95
CA ASN A 183 -6.30 -11.16 -8.56
C ASN A 183 -5.73 -12.37 -7.81
N SER A 184 -4.59 -12.21 -7.13
CA SER A 184 -4.03 -13.26 -6.26
C SER A 184 -4.69 -13.34 -4.89
N GLY A 185 -5.67 -12.46 -4.61
CA GLY A 185 -6.38 -12.36 -3.33
C GLY A 185 -5.61 -11.58 -2.27
N THR A 186 -4.61 -10.78 -2.64
CA THR A 186 -3.90 -9.89 -1.73
C THR A 186 -4.74 -8.62 -1.52
N LYS A 187 -5.01 -8.27 -0.25
CA LYS A 187 -5.57 -6.95 0.09
C LYS A 187 -4.56 -5.87 -0.22
N VAL A 188 -4.99 -4.81 -0.92
CA VAL A 188 -4.14 -3.67 -1.26
C VAL A 188 -4.66 -2.42 -0.57
N ILE A 189 -3.78 -1.67 0.12
CA ILE A 189 -4.09 -0.35 0.68
C ILE A 189 -3.08 0.65 0.12
N ILE A 190 -3.55 1.69 -0.57
CA ILE A 190 -2.71 2.68 -1.25
C ILE A 190 -3.05 4.07 -0.73
N THR A 191 -2.04 4.89 -0.43
CA THR A 191 -2.23 6.33 -0.27
C THR A 191 -2.02 7.03 -1.60
N THR A 192 -2.88 7.96 -1.94
CA THR A 192 -2.70 8.85 -3.08
C THR A 192 -3.47 10.16 -2.89
N HIS A 193 -3.08 11.20 -3.62
CA HIS A 193 -3.85 12.42 -3.79
C HIS A 193 -4.35 12.57 -5.25
N ASP A 194 -4.01 11.61 -6.13
CA ASP A 194 -4.42 11.58 -7.53
C ASP A 194 -5.81 10.93 -7.67
N LEU A 195 -6.80 11.75 -8.01
CA LEU A 195 -8.19 11.31 -8.23
C LEU A 195 -8.32 10.33 -9.39
N ALA A 196 -7.57 10.51 -10.47
CA ALA A 196 -7.63 9.64 -11.62
C ALA A 196 -7.08 8.24 -11.29
N GLN A 197 -5.98 8.16 -10.55
CA GLN A 197 -5.44 6.90 -10.04
C GLN A 197 -6.41 6.24 -9.07
N ALA A 198 -6.95 7.01 -8.10
CA ALA A 198 -7.92 6.49 -7.13
C ALA A 198 -9.13 5.89 -7.85
N LYS A 199 -9.67 6.56 -8.88
CA LYS A 199 -10.82 6.07 -9.67
C LYS A 199 -10.52 4.77 -10.42
N ARG A 200 -9.29 4.56 -10.90
CA ARG A 200 -8.91 3.33 -11.61
C ARG A 200 -8.67 2.14 -10.69
N LEU A 201 -8.15 2.40 -9.49
CA LEU A 201 -7.68 1.34 -8.61
C LEU A 201 -8.62 0.96 -7.48
N ALA A 202 -9.44 1.91 -6.99
CA ALA A 202 -10.21 1.73 -5.79
C ALA A 202 -11.41 0.79 -5.96
N ASP A 203 -11.59 -0.10 -5.00
CA ASP A 203 -12.88 -0.72 -4.70
C ASP A 203 -13.58 0.05 -3.56
N GLU A 204 -12.78 0.59 -2.63
CA GLU A 204 -13.23 1.38 -1.49
C GLU A 204 -12.34 2.63 -1.33
N ILE A 205 -12.95 3.75 -0.95
CA ILE A 205 -12.26 5.00 -0.62
C ILE A 205 -12.42 5.29 0.87
N ILE A 206 -11.32 5.70 1.49
CA ILE A 206 -11.27 6.32 2.81
C ILE A 206 -10.69 7.72 2.60
N PHE A 207 -11.55 8.74 2.68
CA PHE A 207 -11.13 10.11 2.53
C PHE A 207 -10.67 10.68 3.87
N ILE A 208 -9.44 11.21 3.87
CA ILE A 208 -8.75 11.69 5.07
C ILE A 208 -8.46 13.18 4.91
N ASP A 209 -8.85 13.94 5.93
CA ASP A 209 -8.52 15.34 6.04
C ASP A 209 -8.11 15.69 7.47
N ALA A 210 -7.07 16.54 7.61
CA ALA A 210 -6.57 17.07 8.89
C ALA A 210 -6.43 16.02 10.02
N GLY A 211 -6.01 14.79 9.67
CA GLY A 211 -5.79 13.69 10.62
C GLY A 211 -7.05 12.94 11.04
N LYS A 212 -8.17 13.12 10.34
CA LYS A 212 -9.44 12.43 10.59
C LYS A 212 -9.92 11.69 9.34
N VAL A 213 -10.63 10.60 9.51
CA VAL A 213 -11.44 10.00 8.45
C VAL A 213 -12.72 10.83 8.34
N ILE A 214 -12.95 11.41 7.19
CA ILE A 214 -14.12 12.25 6.89
C ILE A 214 -15.22 11.42 6.26
N GLU A 215 -14.84 10.50 5.36
CA GLU A 215 -15.78 9.64 4.65
C GLU A 215 -15.14 8.29 4.32
N GLN A 216 -15.91 7.22 4.43
CA GLN A 216 -15.56 5.89 3.97
C GLN A 216 -16.73 5.34 3.16
N SER A 217 -16.48 4.99 1.91
CA SER A 217 -17.52 4.46 1.02
C SER A 217 -16.94 3.62 -0.13
N GLN A 218 -17.80 2.88 -0.81
CA GLN A 218 -17.45 2.20 -2.06
C GLN A 218 -17.04 3.25 -3.09
N ALA A 219 -16.06 2.92 -3.94
CA ALA A 219 -15.47 3.85 -4.90
C ALA A 219 -16.52 4.49 -5.83
N ASP A 220 -17.44 3.70 -6.37
CA ASP A 220 -18.49 4.21 -7.27
C ASP A 220 -19.38 5.26 -6.60
N LYS A 221 -19.73 5.06 -5.32
CA LYS A 221 -20.52 6.02 -4.53
C LYS A 221 -19.73 7.29 -4.26
N PHE A 222 -18.46 7.14 -3.88
CA PHE A 222 -17.58 8.28 -3.60
C PHE A 222 -17.44 9.19 -4.83
N PHE A 223 -17.18 8.62 -6.01
CA PHE A 223 -16.97 9.40 -7.22
C PHE A 223 -18.25 9.90 -7.89
N SER A 224 -19.41 9.30 -7.62
CA SER A 224 -20.71 9.76 -8.15
C SER A 224 -21.36 10.85 -7.31
N GLY A 225 -21.10 10.88 -6.01
CA GLY A 225 -21.69 11.85 -5.08
C GLY A 225 -21.22 11.63 -3.65
N PRO A 226 -20.05 12.19 -3.27
CA PRO A 226 -19.57 12.09 -1.92
C PRO A 226 -20.50 12.79 -0.94
N GLN A 227 -20.60 12.25 0.27
CA GLN A 227 -21.55 12.74 1.27
C GLN A 227 -21.04 13.97 2.01
N SER A 228 -19.71 14.08 2.18
CA SER A 228 -19.10 15.18 2.91
C SER A 228 -18.75 16.36 1.99
N ASN A 229 -18.96 17.58 2.47
CA ASN A 229 -18.59 18.79 1.74
C ASN A 229 -17.08 18.81 1.41
N GLN A 230 -16.24 18.36 2.35
CA GLN A 230 -14.78 18.28 2.13
C GLN A 230 -14.42 17.35 0.97
N ALA A 231 -15.08 16.19 0.85
CA ALA A 231 -14.85 15.29 -0.27
C ALA A 231 -15.40 15.86 -1.59
N GLN A 232 -16.54 16.56 -1.56
CA GLN A 232 -17.08 17.26 -2.73
C GLN A 232 -16.11 18.31 -3.26
N ASN A 233 -15.60 19.18 -2.38
CA ASN A 233 -14.63 20.21 -2.74
C ASN A 233 -13.31 19.59 -3.24
N PHE A 234 -12.87 18.48 -2.64
CA PHE A 234 -11.66 17.77 -3.08
C PHE A 234 -11.81 17.21 -4.51
N ILE A 235 -12.98 16.64 -4.84
CA ILE A 235 -13.26 16.09 -6.18
C ILE A 235 -13.44 17.19 -7.22
N SER A 236 -14.11 18.31 -6.87
CA SER A 236 -14.29 19.46 -7.77
C SER A 236 -13.01 20.25 -8.02
N GLY A 237 -11.97 20.03 -7.22
CA GLY A 237 -10.71 20.81 -7.28
C GLY A 237 -10.84 22.20 -6.66
N GLU A 238 -11.89 22.47 -5.90
CA GLU A 238 -12.03 23.69 -5.14
C GLU A 238 -11.10 23.65 -3.92
N LEU A 239 -10.18 24.60 -3.87
CA LEU A 239 -9.29 24.80 -2.71
C LEU A 239 -10.12 25.37 -1.55
N VAL A 240 -10.10 24.68 -0.41
CA VAL A 240 -10.64 25.19 0.86
C VAL A 240 -9.56 25.92 1.62
#